data_b4604e9bb97bbe17786443a1262bda92
#
_entry.id   b4604e9bb97bbe17786443a1262bda92
#
_cell.length_a   1.000
_cell.length_b   1.000
_cell.length_c   1.000
_cell.angle_alpha   90.00
_cell.angle_beta   90.00
_cell.angle_gamma   90.00
#
_symmetry.space_group_name_H-M   'P 1'
#
loop_
_entity.id
_entity.type
_entity.pdbx_description
1 polymer ?
#
loop_
_entity_poly.entity_id
_entity_poly.type
_entity_poly.pdbx_seq_one_letter_code
_entity_poly.pdbx_strand_id
1 'polypeptide(L)'
;MAKQTLPTRALLTCGSVAGPMYVMVTMAEALTRDGFDLRQHRFSWLTTGDLGWIHQSNMLLVGVLTVLLAVGVRQMMRTGRGAVWGPRLLGLYGVAYIIGGMLTADPVAGFPLGTTPEMVQTTWQGALQNASRSAGSLVLIAASLVIARWFGAEGRRGWAWFYGAAIPMVFVGLTVVGFAIGGNPTALAFLATPWIWVTALAVHLSRREARRHDVAADQGTRSRPVAA
;
A
#
# COMPACT_ATOMS: atom_id res chain seq x y z
N MET A 1 -7.91 -19.04 28.10
CA MET A 1 -7.68 -17.64 27.73
C MET A 1 -8.15 -17.43 26.29
N ALA A 2 -9.29 -16.77 26.08
CA ALA A 2 -9.77 -16.40 24.74
C ALA A 2 -8.79 -15.39 24.15
N LYS A 3 -8.13 -15.72 23.02
CA LYS A 3 -7.33 -14.76 22.26
C LYS A 3 -8.27 -13.63 21.84
N GLN A 4 -8.12 -12.45 22.42
CA GLN A 4 -8.77 -11.24 21.94
C GLN A 4 -8.16 -10.93 20.55
N THR A 5 -8.83 -11.40 19.52
CA THR A 5 -8.48 -11.02 18.15
C THR A 5 -9.03 -9.62 17.89
N LEU A 6 -8.20 -8.72 17.37
CA LEU A 6 -8.67 -7.40 16.94
C LEU A 6 -9.86 -7.54 16.00
N PRO A 7 -10.89 -6.71 16.13
CA PRO A 7 -12.06 -6.80 15.29
C PRO A 7 -11.69 -6.58 13.83
N THR A 8 -12.17 -7.47 12.95
CA THR A 8 -11.88 -7.44 11.50
C THR A 8 -12.10 -6.05 10.89
N ARG A 9 -13.16 -5.35 11.32
CA ARG A 9 -13.47 -4.00 10.84
C ARG A 9 -12.36 -3.01 11.15
N ALA A 10 -11.81 -3.00 12.35
CA ALA A 10 -10.70 -2.10 12.73
C ALA A 10 -9.46 -2.38 11.88
N LEU A 11 -9.13 -3.66 11.66
CA LEU A 11 -8.00 -4.06 10.82
C LEU A 11 -8.16 -3.61 9.35
N LEU A 12 -9.36 -3.72 8.80
CA LEU A 12 -9.65 -3.26 7.44
C LEU A 12 -9.61 -1.73 7.33
N THR A 13 -10.06 -1.01 8.37
CA THR A 13 -9.99 0.46 8.42
C THR A 13 -8.55 0.96 8.35
N CYS A 14 -7.58 0.24 8.92
CA CYS A 14 -6.16 0.58 8.78
C CYS A 14 -5.73 0.77 7.31
N GLY A 15 -6.17 -0.12 6.42
CA GLY A 15 -5.86 0.01 5.00
C GLY A 15 -6.60 1.16 4.30
N SER A 16 -7.80 1.50 4.78
CA SER A 16 -8.55 2.64 4.24
C SER A 16 -7.89 3.99 4.54
N VAL A 17 -7.14 4.06 5.66
CA VAL A 17 -6.42 5.25 6.10
C VAL A 17 -5.00 5.30 5.52
N ALA A 18 -4.33 4.14 5.42
CA ALA A 18 -2.92 4.05 5.03
C ALA A 18 -2.64 4.74 3.68
N GLY A 19 -3.44 4.47 2.66
CA GLY A 19 -3.23 5.03 1.32
C GLY A 19 -3.36 6.56 1.27
N PRO A 20 -4.51 7.12 1.64
CA PRO A 20 -4.67 8.58 1.67
C PRO A 20 -3.60 9.28 2.52
N MET A 21 -3.29 8.76 3.69
CA MET A 21 -2.27 9.31 4.57
C MET A 21 -0.89 9.34 3.90
N TYR A 22 -0.46 8.22 3.33
CA TYR A 22 0.83 8.16 2.65
C TYR A 22 0.93 9.19 1.52
N VAL A 23 -0.10 9.27 0.67
CA VAL A 23 -0.13 10.18 -0.47
C VAL A 23 -0.14 11.65 0.00
N MET A 24 -0.97 11.98 0.99
CA MET A 24 -1.07 13.35 1.50
C MET A 24 0.23 13.83 2.14
N VAL A 25 0.83 13.04 3.02
CA VAL A 25 2.10 13.40 3.68
C VAL A 25 3.22 13.51 2.66
N THR A 26 3.36 12.52 1.76
CA THR A 26 4.40 12.56 0.72
C THR A 26 4.24 13.76 -0.22
N MET A 27 3.02 14.10 -0.60
CA MET A 27 2.77 15.28 -1.44
C MET A 27 3.03 16.59 -0.70
N ALA A 28 2.66 16.68 0.58
CA ALA A 28 2.95 17.84 1.40
C ALA A 28 4.47 18.05 1.50
N GLU A 29 5.25 16.99 1.79
CA GLU A 29 6.71 17.06 1.79
C GLU A 29 7.27 17.49 0.43
N ALA A 30 6.82 16.87 -0.67
CA ALA A 30 7.32 17.16 -2.01
C ALA A 30 7.05 18.60 -2.46
N LEU A 31 5.97 19.23 -1.98
CA LEU A 31 5.59 20.60 -2.31
C LEU A 31 6.22 21.65 -1.40
N THR A 32 6.67 21.26 -0.20
CA THR A 32 7.18 22.19 0.82
C THR A 32 8.69 22.09 1.04
N ARG A 33 9.34 21.02 0.52
CA ARG A 33 10.79 20.84 0.70
C ARG A 33 11.57 21.60 -0.36
N ASP A 34 12.40 22.52 0.09
CA ASP A 34 13.29 23.28 -0.76
C ASP A 34 14.21 22.37 -1.56
N GLY A 35 14.32 22.67 -2.86
CA GLY A 35 15.13 21.91 -3.80
C GLY A 35 14.50 20.61 -4.32
N PHE A 36 13.33 20.21 -3.82
CA PHE A 36 12.64 19.02 -4.35
C PHE A 36 11.88 19.38 -5.64
N ASP A 37 12.23 18.68 -6.74
CA ASP A 37 11.55 18.82 -8.04
C ASP A 37 10.78 17.55 -8.38
N LEU A 38 9.45 17.64 -8.40
CA LEU A 38 8.53 16.55 -8.77
C LEU A 38 8.78 15.97 -10.16
N ARG A 39 9.42 16.73 -11.06
CA ARG A 39 9.70 16.29 -12.44
C ARG A 39 10.94 15.42 -12.53
N GLN A 40 11.87 15.54 -11.58
CA GLN A 40 13.17 14.88 -11.63
C GLN A 40 13.40 13.95 -10.45
N HIS A 41 12.87 14.30 -9.26
CA HIS A 41 13.18 13.61 -8.03
C HIS A 41 12.21 12.46 -7.72
N ARG A 42 12.77 11.39 -7.19
CA ARG A 42 11.97 10.24 -6.67
C ARG A 42 11.52 10.53 -5.25
N PHE A 43 10.31 10.15 -4.89
CA PHE A 43 9.80 10.33 -3.52
C PHE A 43 10.65 9.65 -2.44
N SER A 44 11.41 8.60 -2.79
CA SER A 44 12.32 7.95 -1.83
C SER A 44 13.43 8.90 -1.35
N TRP A 45 13.80 9.90 -2.13
CA TRP A 45 14.80 10.89 -1.71
C TRP A 45 14.30 11.83 -0.62
N LEU A 46 12.98 11.90 -0.38
CA LEU A 46 12.42 12.60 0.77
C LEU A 46 12.89 12.02 2.14
N THR A 47 13.46 10.83 2.17
CA THR A 47 14.10 10.28 3.38
C THR A 47 15.46 10.91 3.69
N THR A 48 16.01 11.76 2.81
CA THR A 48 17.31 12.43 2.99
C THR A 48 17.16 13.81 3.62
N GLY A 49 18.25 14.34 4.18
CA GLY A 49 18.31 15.66 4.83
C GLY A 49 17.59 15.72 6.16
N ASP A 50 17.57 16.91 6.77
CA ASP A 50 17.12 17.13 8.15
C ASP A 50 15.65 16.75 8.40
N LEU A 51 14.80 16.87 7.39
CA LEU A 51 13.38 16.51 7.46
C LEU A 51 13.09 15.08 6.96
N GLY A 52 14.11 14.29 6.64
CA GLY A 52 13.97 12.93 6.12
C GLY A 52 13.20 11.99 7.05
N TRP A 53 13.27 12.23 8.35
CA TRP A 53 12.55 11.47 9.37
C TRP A 53 11.01 11.52 9.21
N ILE A 54 10.47 12.59 8.60
CA ILE A 54 9.01 12.71 8.34
C ILE A 54 8.60 11.64 7.34
N HIS A 55 9.32 11.53 6.23
CA HIS A 55 9.04 10.52 5.21
C HIS A 55 9.29 9.10 5.73
N GLN A 56 10.36 8.89 6.47
CA GLN A 56 10.67 7.62 7.13
C GLN A 56 9.55 7.20 8.08
N SER A 57 9.07 8.12 8.94
CA SER A 57 7.95 7.87 9.86
C SER A 57 6.65 7.56 9.10
N ASN A 58 6.37 8.28 8.00
CA ASN A 58 5.23 8.00 7.13
C ASN A 58 5.32 6.59 6.55
N MET A 59 6.48 6.19 6.03
CA MET A 59 6.70 4.83 5.49
C MET A 59 6.52 3.75 6.56
N LEU A 60 7.08 3.94 7.76
CA LEU A 60 6.93 3.00 8.88
C LEU A 60 5.46 2.84 9.25
N LEU A 61 4.76 3.94 9.44
CA LEU A 61 3.35 3.93 9.86
C LEU A 61 2.47 3.24 8.83
N VAL A 62 2.59 3.59 7.53
CA VAL A 62 1.77 2.94 6.50
C VAL A 62 2.14 1.48 6.29
N GLY A 63 3.40 1.12 6.49
CA GLY A 63 3.84 -0.27 6.49
C GLY A 63 3.14 -1.08 7.58
N VAL A 64 3.11 -0.58 8.81
CA VAL A 64 2.39 -1.21 9.94
C VAL A 64 0.90 -1.30 9.65
N LEU A 65 0.26 -0.21 9.19
CA LEU A 65 -1.16 -0.21 8.83
C LEU A 65 -1.48 -1.23 7.73
N THR A 66 -0.56 -1.42 6.77
CA THR A 66 -0.72 -2.42 5.70
C THR A 66 -0.58 -3.86 6.23
N VAL A 67 0.31 -4.11 7.18
CA VAL A 67 0.41 -5.41 7.85
C VAL A 67 -0.88 -5.71 8.64
N LEU A 68 -1.41 -4.72 9.36
CA LEU A 68 -2.69 -4.87 10.06
C LEU A 68 -3.85 -5.13 9.08
N LEU A 69 -3.89 -4.41 7.96
CA LEU A 69 -4.82 -4.70 6.88
C LEU A 69 -4.71 -6.14 6.40
N ALA A 70 -3.49 -6.65 6.19
CA ALA A 70 -3.28 -8.02 5.72
C ALA A 70 -3.86 -9.06 6.70
N VAL A 71 -3.78 -8.81 8.01
CA VAL A 71 -4.45 -9.64 9.02
C VAL A 71 -5.98 -9.57 8.86
N GLY A 72 -6.55 -8.38 8.65
CA GLY A 72 -7.98 -8.21 8.40
C GLY A 72 -8.45 -8.92 7.12
N VAL A 73 -7.67 -8.78 6.04
CA VAL A 73 -7.90 -9.50 4.77
C VAL A 73 -7.87 -11.02 4.98
N ARG A 74 -6.94 -11.53 5.80
CA ARG A 74 -6.87 -12.97 6.13
C ARG A 74 -8.10 -13.45 6.90
N GLN A 75 -8.66 -12.62 7.78
CA GLN A 75 -9.90 -12.94 8.50
C GLN A 75 -11.12 -12.99 7.55
N MET A 76 -11.12 -12.17 6.49
CA MET A 76 -12.19 -12.15 5.48
C MET A 76 -12.04 -13.28 4.46
N MET A 77 -10.83 -13.59 4.03
CA MET A 77 -10.51 -14.61 3.02
C MET A 77 -10.22 -15.95 3.72
N ARG A 78 -11.25 -16.60 4.27
CA ARG A 78 -11.06 -17.84 5.07
C ARG A 78 -10.74 -19.05 4.23
N THR A 79 -11.35 -19.17 3.05
CA THR A 79 -11.30 -20.33 2.15
C THR A 79 -11.09 -19.92 0.71
N GLY A 80 -10.68 -20.87 -0.13
CA GLY A 80 -10.54 -20.67 -1.56
C GLY A 80 -9.11 -20.40 -2.02
N ARG A 81 -8.94 -20.39 -3.36
CA ARG A 81 -7.65 -20.11 -4.01
C ARG A 81 -7.22 -18.68 -3.68
N GLY A 82 -6.03 -18.52 -3.14
CA GLY A 82 -5.49 -17.20 -2.77
C GLY A 82 -5.78 -16.75 -1.33
N ALA A 83 -6.64 -17.43 -0.57
CA ALA A 83 -7.00 -17.06 0.81
C ALA A 83 -5.80 -17.02 1.77
N VAL A 84 -4.74 -17.75 1.49
CA VAL A 84 -3.53 -17.78 2.31
C VAL A 84 -2.47 -16.83 1.76
N TRP A 85 -2.18 -16.93 0.46
CA TRP A 85 -1.08 -16.19 -0.15
C TRP A 85 -1.42 -14.71 -0.40
N GLY A 86 -2.66 -14.36 -0.74
CA GLY A 86 -3.06 -12.96 -0.92
C GLY A 86 -2.74 -12.08 0.29
N PRO A 87 -3.26 -12.42 1.48
CA PRO A 87 -2.94 -11.69 2.71
C PRO A 87 -1.46 -11.72 3.08
N ARG A 88 -0.76 -12.85 2.88
CA ARG A 88 0.69 -12.94 3.18
C ARG A 88 1.52 -12.02 2.30
N LEU A 89 1.24 -11.98 1.00
CA LEU A 89 1.91 -11.09 0.07
C LEU A 89 1.60 -9.61 0.39
N LEU A 90 0.35 -9.30 0.75
CA LEU A 90 0.00 -7.95 1.20
C LEU A 90 0.75 -7.56 2.47
N GLY A 91 0.89 -8.47 3.44
CA GLY A 91 1.68 -8.26 4.64
C GLY A 91 3.17 -8.04 4.32
N LEU A 92 3.72 -8.84 3.40
CA LEU A 92 5.11 -8.69 2.95
C LEU A 92 5.35 -7.34 2.26
N TYR A 93 4.37 -6.84 1.50
CA TYR A 93 4.40 -5.47 0.96
C TYR A 93 4.49 -4.43 2.08
N GLY A 94 3.69 -4.56 3.15
CA GLY A 94 3.78 -3.69 4.33
C GLY A 94 5.15 -3.77 5.01
N VAL A 95 5.73 -4.97 5.15
CA VAL A 95 7.09 -5.18 5.69
C VAL A 95 8.15 -4.49 4.83
N ALA A 96 8.03 -4.53 3.50
CA ALA A 96 8.93 -3.81 2.61
C ALA A 96 8.91 -2.30 2.83
N TYR A 97 7.74 -1.71 3.15
CA TYR A 97 7.64 -0.30 3.53
C TYR A 97 8.26 -0.02 4.90
N ILE A 98 8.11 -0.92 5.88
CA ILE A 98 8.76 -0.80 7.18
C ILE A 98 10.29 -0.79 6.99
N ILE A 99 10.84 -1.75 6.25
CA ILE A 99 12.28 -1.81 5.96
C ILE A 99 12.74 -0.53 5.25
N GLY A 100 12.02 -0.09 4.21
CA GLY A 100 12.32 1.14 3.49
C GLY A 100 12.29 2.39 4.37
N GLY A 101 11.37 2.45 5.35
CA GLY A 101 11.27 3.55 6.32
C GLY A 101 12.37 3.56 7.40
N MET A 102 12.97 2.40 7.67
CA MET A 102 14.12 2.30 8.58
C MET A 102 15.45 2.74 7.95
N LEU A 103 15.46 2.96 6.64
CA LEU A 103 16.66 3.24 5.85
C LEU A 103 16.57 4.62 5.21
N THR A 104 17.73 5.23 4.96
CA THR A 104 17.83 6.51 4.27
C THR A 104 18.26 6.24 2.82
N ALA A 105 17.65 6.93 1.85
CA ALA A 105 18.10 6.90 0.48
C ALA A 105 19.43 7.60 0.33
N ASP A 106 20.20 7.23 -0.70
CA ASP A 106 21.38 8.01 -1.06
C ASP A 106 20.95 9.38 -1.62
N PRO A 107 21.63 10.47 -1.23
CA PRO A 107 21.37 11.78 -1.79
C PRO A 107 21.66 11.81 -3.29
N VAL A 108 21.10 12.78 -3.98
CA VAL A 108 21.35 13.02 -5.39
C VAL A 108 21.87 14.44 -5.59
N ALA A 109 22.63 14.70 -6.64
CA ALA A 109 23.12 16.04 -6.93
C ALA A 109 21.96 17.06 -6.95
N GLY A 110 22.07 18.11 -6.16
CA GLY A 110 21.04 19.14 -5.98
C GLY A 110 19.96 18.83 -4.92
N PHE A 111 19.89 17.61 -4.38
CA PHE A 111 18.93 17.30 -3.33
C PHE A 111 19.49 16.29 -2.29
N PRO A 112 19.48 16.61 -0.98
CA PRO A 112 19.07 17.90 -0.37
C PRO A 112 19.88 19.09 -0.89
N LEU A 113 19.38 20.33 -0.70
CA LEU A 113 20.09 21.53 -1.13
C LEU A 113 21.54 21.52 -0.63
N GLY A 114 22.47 21.89 -1.52
CA GLY A 114 23.91 21.88 -1.22
C GLY A 114 24.60 20.55 -1.53
N THR A 115 23.88 19.50 -1.94
CA THR A 115 24.52 18.25 -2.36
C THR A 115 25.21 18.44 -3.72
N THR A 116 26.55 18.35 -3.75
CA THR A 116 27.33 18.39 -4.99
C THR A 116 27.45 16.98 -5.59
N PRO A 117 27.78 16.87 -6.91
CA PRO A 117 27.97 15.57 -7.55
C PRO A 117 29.04 14.69 -6.86
N GLU A 118 30.05 15.30 -6.25
CA GLU A 118 31.12 14.61 -5.53
C GLU A 118 30.66 13.98 -4.23
N MET A 119 29.56 14.48 -3.65
CA MET A 119 28.98 13.96 -2.40
C MET A 119 28.05 12.75 -2.66
N VAL A 120 27.71 12.50 -3.92
CA VAL A 120 26.81 11.37 -4.27
C VAL A 120 27.59 10.07 -4.19
N GLN A 121 27.25 9.26 -3.20
CA GLN A 121 27.84 7.94 -3.00
C GLN A 121 26.73 6.89 -2.81
N THR A 122 26.94 5.72 -3.38
CA THR A 122 26.04 4.60 -3.17
C THR A 122 26.38 3.92 -1.86
N THR A 123 25.46 3.99 -0.91
CA THR A 123 25.60 3.32 0.38
C THR A 123 24.82 2.00 0.41
N TRP A 124 25.19 1.09 1.32
CA TRP A 124 24.43 -0.14 1.51
C TRP A 124 22.99 0.14 1.98
N GLN A 125 22.77 1.23 2.73
CA GLN A 125 21.44 1.65 3.20
C GLN A 125 20.55 2.07 2.02
N GLY A 126 21.04 2.93 1.13
CA GLY A 126 20.33 3.37 -0.06
C GLY A 126 20.08 2.21 -1.03
N ALA A 127 21.09 1.34 -1.21
CA ALA A 127 20.91 0.14 -2.03
C ALA A 127 19.81 -0.79 -1.47
N LEU A 128 19.82 -1.05 -0.15
CA LEU A 128 18.80 -1.88 0.50
C LEU A 128 17.41 -1.23 0.48
N GLN A 129 17.35 0.10 0.67
CA GLN A 129 16.09 0.83 0.54
C GLN A 129 15.49 0.67 -0.87
N ASN A 130 16.29 0.88 -1.92
CA ASN A 130 15.88 0.68 -3.30
C ASN A 130 15.43 -0.76 -3.57
N ALA A 131 16.19 -1.74 -3.07
CA ALA A 131 15.86 -3.17 -3.20
C ALA A 131 14.52 -3.49 -2.51
N SER A 132 14.30 -3.01 -1.29
CA SER A 132 13.06 -3.23 -0.55
C SER A 132 11.83 -2.66 -1.28
N ARG A 133 11.96 -1.48 -1.87
CA ARG A 133 10.87 -0.85 -2.64
C ARG A 133 10.58 -1.60 -3.93
N SER A 134 11.62 -2.01 -4.66
CA SER A 134 11.48 -2.78 -5.90
C SER A 134 10.85 -4.15 -5.61
N ALA A 135 11.36 -4.86 -4.61
CA ALA A 135 10.79 -6.13 -4.17
C ALA A 135 9.34 -5.96 -3.69
N GLY A 136 9.05 -4.89 -2.92
CA GLY A 136 7.70 -4.55 -2.49
C GLY A 136 6.73 -4.37 -3.66
N SER A 137 7.15 -3.68 -4.72
CA SER A 137 6.32 -3.50 -5.92
C SER A 137 6.00 -4.83 -6.61
N LEU A 138 6.99 -5.72 -6.77
CA LEU A 138 6.78 -7.06 -7.32
C LEU A 138 5.84 -7.90 -6.45
N VAL A 139 6.02 -7.83 -5.13
CA VAL A 139 5.17 -8.52 -4.15
C VAL A 139 3.73 -8.01 -4.22
N LEU A 140 3.51 -6.70 -4.39
CA LEU A 140 2.17 -6.13 -4.54
C LEU A 140 1.50 -6.61 -5.85
N ILE A 141 2.25 -6.67 -6.95
CA ILE A 141 1.74 -7.23 -8.21
C ILE A 141 1.32 -8.70 -8.00
N ALA A 142 2.15 -9.50 -7.35
CA ALA A 142 1.81 -10.88 -7.02
C ALA A 142 0.57 -10.95 -6.11
N ALA A 143 0.47 -10.11 -5.09
CA ALA A 143 -0.69 -10.01 -4.21
C ALA A 143 -1.96 -9.69 -5.01
N SER A 144 -1.89 -8.74 -5.94
CA SER A 144 -3.01 -8.33 -6.78
C SER A 144 -3.55 -9.48 -7.61
N LEU A 145 -2.68 -10.26 -8.26
CA LEU A 145 -3.05 -11.42 -9.06
C LEU A 145 -3.68 -12.53 -8.22
N VAL A 146 -3.14 -12.77 -7.03
CA VAL A 146 -3.66 -13.81 -6.12
C VAL A 146 -5.02 -13.41 -5.56
N ILE A 147 -5.20 -12.16 -5.16
CA ILE A 147 -6.48 -11.63 -4.66
C ILE A 147 -7.53 -11.59 -5.78
N ALA A 148 -7.12 -11.23 -7.00
CA ALA A 148 -8.00 -11.28 -8.15
C ALA A 148 -8.56 -12.70 -8.41
N ARG A 149 -7.71 -13.73 -8.28
CA ARG A 149 -8.15 -15.15 -8.41
C ARG A 149 -9.18 -15.52 -7.35
N TRP A 150 -9.04 -14.98 -6.14
CA TRP A 150 -10.03 -15.20 -5.08
C TRP A 150 -11.39 -14.58 -5.45
N PHE A 151 -11.42 -13.33 -5.94
CA PHE A 151 -12.64 -12.69 -6.41
C PHE A 151 -13.25 -13.44 -7.61
N GLY A 152 -12.42 -13.93 -8.52
CA GLY A 152 -12.84 -14.74 -9.67
C GLY A 152 -13.52 -16.05 -9.25
N ALA A 153 -12.95 -16.73 -8.22
CA ALA A 153 -13.52 -17.95 -7.66
C ALA A 153 -14.88 -17.71 -6.96
N GLU A 154 -15.12 -16.51 -6.46
CA GLU A 154 -16.42 -16.08 -5.92
C GLU A 154 -17.42 -15.64 -7.01
N GLY A 155 -17.08 -15.77 -8.30
CA GLY A 155 -17.93 -15.34 -9.42
C GLY A 155 -17.93 -13.83 -9.66
N ARG A 156 -17.10 -13.07 -8.98
CA ARG A 156 -17.03 -11.61 -9.07
C ARG A 156 -16.04 -11.15 -10.13
N ARG A 157 -16.31 -11.45 -11.39
CA ARG A 157 -15.41 -11.21 -12.52
C ARG A 157 -14.95 -9.75 -12.66
N GLY A 158 -15.82 -8.77 -12.44
CA GLY A 158 -15.47 -7.34 -12.52
C GLY A 158 -14.41 -6.95 -11.48
N TRP A 159 -14.57 -7.41 -10.24
CA TRP A 159 -13.56 -7.16 -9.19
C TRP A 159 -12.28 -7.95 -9.40
N ALA A 160 -12.37 -9.16 -9.92
CA ALA A 160 -11.20 -9.95 -10.31
C ALA A 160 -10.39 -9.21 -11.38
N TRP A 161 -11.04 -8.65 -12.40
CA TRP A 161 -10.39 -7.86 -13.44
C TRP A 161 -9.78 -6.58 -12.87
N PHE A 162 -10.52 -5.84 -12.03
CA PHE A 162 -10.06 -4.60 -11.43
C PHE A 162 -8.79 -4.81 -10.59
N TYR A 163 -8.80 -5.79 -9.67
CA TYR A 163 -7.65 -6.03 -8.80
C TYR A 163 -6.50 -6.75 -9.51
N GLY A 164 -6.75 -7.55 -10.53
CA GLY A 164 -5.75 -8.38 -11.20
C GLY A 164 -5.11 -7.76 -12.44
N ALA A 165 -5.84 -6.91 -13.16
CA ALA A 165 -5.36 -6.37 -14.42
C ALA A 165 -5.35 -4.84 -14.46
N ALA A 166 -6.45 -4.17 -14.14
CA ALA A 166 -6.57 -2.73 -14.39
C ALA A 166 -5.46 -1.94 -13.67
N ILE A 167 -5.24 -2.18 -12.38
CA ILE A 167 -4.25 -1.43 -11.60
C ILE A 167 -2.80 -1.81 -11.97
N PRO A 168 -2.41 -3.09 -12.06
CA PRO A 168 -1.09 -3.46 -12.59
C PRO A 168 -0.82 -2.91 -13.99
N MET A 169 -1.81 -2.91 -14.89
CA MET A 169 -1.66 -2.34 -16.23
C MET A 169 -1.43 -0.83 -16.21
N VAL A 170 -2.15 -0.08 -15.38
CA VAL A 170 -1.93 1.35 -15.20
C VAL A 170 -0.53 1.60 -14.66
N PHE A 171 -0.10 0.84 -13.64
CA PHE A 171 1.23 0.96 -13.06
C PHE A 171 2.34 0.71 -14.10
N VAL A 172 2.26 -0.39 -14.84
CA VAL A 172 3.24 -0.75 -15.89
C VAL A 172 3.18 0.27 -17.04
N GLY A 173 1.99 0.62 -17.52
CA GLY A 173 1.81 1.56 -18.62
C GLY A 173 2.40 2.92 -18.31
N LEU A 174 2.13 3.47 -17.14
CA LEU A 174 2.71 4.75 -16.71
C LEU A 174 4.22 4.69 -16.51
N THR A 175 4.76 3.54 -16.07
CA THR A 175 6.20 3.32 -15.99
C THR A 175 6.84 3.39 -17.38
N VAL A 176 6.28 2.66 -18.34
CA VAL A 176 6.79 2.65 -19.74
C VAL A 176 6.71 4.03 -20.35
N VAL A 177 5.59 4.74 -20.21
CA VAL A 177 5.43 6.10 -20.72
C VAL A 177 6.47 7.04 -20.09
N GLY A 178 6.70 6.97 -18.79
CA GLY A 178 7.71 7.82 -18.14
C GLY A 178 9.13 7.59 -18.64
N PHE A 179 9.50 6.34 -18.89
CA PHE A 179 10.79 6.05 -19.52
C PHE A 179 10.87 6.60 -20.96
N ALA A 180 9.78 6.51 -21.71
CA ALA A 180 9.75 6.96 -23.11
C ALA A 180 9.87 8.47 -23.27
N ILE A 181 9.33 9.28 -22.36
CA ILE A 181 9.36 10.74 -22.44
C ILE A 181 10.52 11.38 -21.68
N GLY A 182 11.42 10.58 -21.10
CA GLY A 182 12.64 11.06 -20.43
C GLY A 182 12.40 11.95 -19.20
N GLY A 183 11.20 11.89 -18.61
CA GLY A 183 10.82 12.63 -17.41
C GLY A 183 10.39 11.72 -16.27
N ASN A 184 10.06 12.32 -15.12
CA ASN A 184 9.50 11.60 -13.97
C ASN A 184 7.99 11.90 -13.76
N PRO A 185 7.16 12.06 -14.83
CA PRO A 185 5.71 12.22 -14.68
C PRO A 185 5.05 10.97 -14.09
N THR A 186 5.78 9.87 -14.08
CA THR A 186 5.39 8.61 -13.43
C THR A 186 5.52 8.64 -11.93
N ALA A 187 6.23 9.60 -11.33
CA ALA A 187 6.37 9.64 -9.87
C ALA A 187 5.01 9.66 -9.17
N LEU A 188 4.08 10.51 -9.63
CA LEU A 188 2.72 10.57 -9.09
C LEU A 188 1.95 9.26 -9.29
N ALA A 189 2.13 8.59 -10.41
CA ALA A 189 1.51 7.31 -10.68
C ALA A 189 2.07 6.20 -9.80
N PHE A 190 3.39 6.17 -9.62
CA PHE A 190 4.07 5.28 -8.68
C PHE A 190 3.65 5.54 -7.24
N LEU A 191 3.39 6.81 -6.89
CA LEU A 191 2.87 7.18 -5.58
C LEU A 191 1.42 6.73 -5.42
N ALA A 192 0.54 7.08 -6.35
CA ALA A 192 -0.91 6.94 -6.16
C ALA A 192 -1.43 5.51 -6.42
N THR A 193 -0.95 4.85 -7.49
CA THR A 193 -1.54 3.58 -7.95
C THR A 193 -1.54 2.46 -6.90
N PRO A 194 -0.42 2.15 -6.22
CA PRO A 194 -0.40 1.14 -5.17
C PRO A 194 -1.37 1.44 -4.02
N TRP A 195 -1.44 2.70 -3.64
CA TRP A 195 -2.26 3.13 -2.50
C TRP A 195 -3.75 3.23 -2.83
N ILE A 196 -4.10 3.58 -4.07
CA ILE A 196 -5.48 3.44 -4.57
C ILE A 196 -5.90 1.98 -4.49
N TRP A 197 -5.04 1.05 -4.91
CA TRP A 197 -5.32 -0.38 -4.86
C TRP A 197 -5.54 -0.87 -3.42
N VAL A 198 -4.62 -0.54 -2.51
CA VAL A 198 -4.70 -0.92 -1.08
C VAL A 198 -5.97 -0.35 -0.45
N THR A 199 -6.24 0.94 -0.67
CA THR A 199 -7.43 1.62 -0.13
C THR A 199 -8.73 1.04 -0.68
N ALA A 200 -8.80 0.81 -2.00
CA ALA A 200 -9.97 0.22 -2.64
C ALA A 200 -10.27 -1.18 -2.09
N LEU A 201 -9.24 -2.02 -1.90
CA LEU A 201 -9.38 -3.33 -1.30
C LEU A 201 -9.92 -3.24 0.13
N ALA A 202 -9.33 -2.37 0.95
CA ALA A 202 -9.72 -2.17 2.33
C ALA A 202 -11.18 -1.70 2.45
N VAL A 203 -11.57 -0.68 1.69
CA VAL A 203 -12.95 -0.14 1.67
C VAL A 203 -13.94 -1.19 1.16
N HIS A 204 -13.60 -1.91 0.09
CA HIS A 204 -14.45 -2.96 -0.45
C HIS A 204 -14.74 -4.05 0.60
N LEU A 205 -13.69 -4.54 1.26
CA LEU A 205 -13.85 -5.60 2.27
C LEU A 205 -14.55 -5.09 3.53
N SER A 206 -14.30 -3.85 3.96
CA SER A 206 -15.01 -3.22 5.09
C SER A 206 -16.52 -3.13 4.84
N ARG A 207 -16.93 -2.73 3.63
CA ARG A 207 -18.35 -2.69 3.24
C ARG A 207 -18.98 -4.07 3.21
N ARG A 208 -18.23 -5.10 2.79
CA ARG A 208 -18.71 -6.49 2.82
C ARG A 208 -18.91 -7.00 4.25
N GLU A 209 -17.99 -6.66 5.15
CA GLU A 209 -18.09 -7.04 6.55
C GLU A 209 -19.27 -6.37 7.24
N ALA A 210 -19.50 -5.08 7.00
CA ALA A 210 -20.66 -4.36 7.51
C ALA A 210 -21.97 -5.04 7.08
N ARG A 211 -22.12 -5.36 5.80
CA ARG A 211 -23.33 -6.05 5.28
C ARG A 211 -23.55 -7.42 5.89
N ARG A 212 -22.48 -8.16 6.22
CA ARG A 212 -22.61 -9.47 6.89
C ARG A 212 -23.18 -9.31 8.31
N HIS A 213 -22.76 -8.29 9.03
CA HIS A 213 -23.28 -7.99 10.36
C HIS A 213 -24.75 -7.58 10.31
N ASP A 214 -25.15 -6.74 9.36
CA ASP A 214 -26.54 -6.29 9.21
C ASP A 214 -27.48 -7.47 8.92
N VAL A 215 -27.10 -8.38 8.01
CA VAL A 215 -27.90 -9.57 7.69
C VAL A 215 -28.01 -10.52 8.89
N ALA A 216 -26.92 -10.70 9.64
CA ALA A 216 -26.94 -11.56 10.84
C ALA A 216 -27.84 -10.97 11.94
N ALA A 217 -27.84 -9.63 12.13
CA ALA A 217 -28.68 -8.93 13.08
C ALA A 217 -30.17 -9.07 12.71
N ASP A 218 -30.53 -8.90 11.43
CA ASP A 218 -31.93 -9.05 10.97
C ASP A 218 -32.45 -10.49 11.15
N GLN A 219 -31.63 -11.50 10.88
CA GLN A 219 -31.99 -12.89 11.10
C GLN A 219 -32.19 -13.21 12.60
N GLY A 220 -31.34 -12.66 13.47
CA GLY A 220 -31.46 -12.82 14.94
C GLY A 220 -32.73 -12.18 15.50
N THR A 221 -33.19 -11.08 14.88
CA THR A 221 -34.41 -10.39 15.28
C THR A 221 -35.68 -11.18 14.87
N ARG A 222 -35.64 -11.77 13.66
CA ARG A 222 -36.78 -12.56 13.13
C ARG A 222 -36.95 -13.93 13.80
N SER A 223 -35.89 -14.46 14.36
CA SER A 223 -35.93 -15.79 15.05
C SER A 223 -36.32 -15.73 16.52
N ARG A 224 -36.58 -14.55 17.11
CA ARG A 224 -37.11 -14.44 18.45
C ARG A 224 -38.63 -14.76 18.42
N PRO A 225 -39.10 -15.86 19.07
CA PRO A 225 -40.51 -16.12 19.15
C PRO A 225 -41.18 -14.97 19.92
N VAL A 226 -42.30 -14.48 19.36
CA VAL A 226 -43.18 -13.57 20.07
C VAL A 226 -43.65 -14.34 21.32
N ALA A 227 -43.16 -13.94 22.50
CA ALA A 227 -43.64 -14.48 23.76
C ALA A 227 -45.12 -14.08 23.90
N ALA A 228 -45.98 -15.06 23.77
CA ALA A 228 -47.42 -14.93 24.01
C ALA A 228 -47.71 -14.98 25.50
#